data_83dd73ba251e7f3995d780a6bd608d7e
#
_entry.id   83dd73ba251e7f3995d780a6bd608d7e
#
_cell.length_a   1.000
_cell.length_b   1.000
_cell.length_c   1.000
_cell.angle_alpha   90.00
_cell.angle_beta   90.00
_cell.angle_gamma   90.00
#
_symmetry.space_group_name_H-M   'P 1'
#
loop_
_entity.id
_entity.type
_entity.pdbx_description
1 polymer ?
#
loop_
_entity_poly.entity_id
_entity_poly.type
_entity_poly.pdbx_seq_one_letter_code
_entity_poly.pdbx_strand_id
1 'polypeptide(L)'
;EVEPQIKLPRMKKNLLKVEKTKYVCDDDDIDLAIEEVRNGHAEVKTIEDGAQSGDFVICDLQEVDNTGVPIIGKKLETRYVKVGQPPFDNENEKKLLGVKPNDSVKVMVPIDENNSLSNFELSVKNVERQILPELNDEFVKLADPKSKDISEYREKVKENLDKAYANRSDEAFNQNICDAMIEKINPEFPPSMAESYLKHIIEDISKNNSEMDKDKAKEIYKPMAERNLKWYLIRSAIIQSQSFEISKEDILNEIEDRKKINPDHAKDIDNYFKKPSNRSRLSDDLMEKNILAYLKEFTKIKEVKLATKDLRKQSEVKST
;
A
#
# COMPACT_ATOMS: atom_id res chain seq x y z
N GLU A 1 -33.45 14.39 10.90
CA GLU A 1 -32.77 13.73 12.03
C GLU A 1 -31.73 14.68 12.60
N VAL A 2 -31.63 14.72 13.92
CA VAL A 2 -30.65 15.57 14.62
C VAL A 2 -29.39 14.75 14.84
N GLU A 3 -28.21 15.36 14.58
CA GLU A 3 -26.91 14.75 14.86
C GLU A 3 -26.82 14.38 16.35
N PRO A 4 -26.43 13.14 16.69
CA PRO A 4 -26.40 12.71 18.10
C PRO A 4 -25.35 13.49 18.88
N GLN A 5 -25.75 13.98 20.07
CA GLN A 5 -24.80 14.64 20.98
C GLN A 5 -23.97 13.60 21.73
N ILE A 6 -22.68 13.62 21.49
CA ILE A 6 -21.72 12.71 22.12
C ILE A 6 -21.23 13.28 23.43
N LYS A 7 -21.42 12.53 24.53
CA LYS A 7 -20.84 12.87 25.83
C LYS A 7 -19.43 12.31 25.93
N LEU A 8 -18.45 13.20 25.95
CA LEU A 8 -17.06 12.80 26.14
C LEU A 8 -16.82 12.35 27.59
N PRO A 9 -16.02 11.30 27.83
CA PRO A 9 -15.60 10.92 29.17
C PRO A 9 -14.72 12.02 29.76
N ARG A 10 -14.64 12.09 31.10
CA ARG A 10 -13.70 13.00 31.77
C ARG A 10 -12.27 12.63 31.34
N MET A 11 -11.60 13.54 30.66
CA MET A 11 -10.23 13.36 30.21
C MET A 11 -9.29 13.32 31.43
N LYS A 12 -8.65 12.19 31.66
CA LYS A 12 -7.70 11.95 32.76
C LYS A 12 -6.50 11.17 32.28
N LYS A 13 -5.38 11.33 32.95
CA LYS A 13 -4.13 10.61 32.62
C LYS A 13 -4.39 9.09 32.52
N ASN A 14 -3.84 8.46 31.50
CA ASN A 14 -3.99 7.02 31.20
C ASN A 14 -5.47 6.58 30.95
N LEU A 15 -6.30 7.46 30.41
CA LEU A 15 -7.69 7.13 30.01
C LEU A 15 -7.69 6.04 28.94
N LEU A 16 -6.79 6.14 27.98
CA LEU A 16 -6.58 5.17 26.92
C LEU A 16 -5.35 4.33 27.23
N LYS A 17 -5.35 3.07 26.78
CA LYS A 17 -4.21 2.16 26.83
C LYS A 17 -4.00 1.64 25.42
N VAL A 18 -2.92 2.06 24.78
CA VAL A 18 -2.69 1.79 23.36
C VAL A 18 -1.28 1.23 23.17
N GLU A 19 -1.17 0.21 22.34
CA GLU A 19 0.11 -0.33 21.92
C GLU A 19 0.66 0.48 20.74
N LYS A 20 1.97 0.77 20.81
CA LYS A 20 2.73 1.37 19.71
C LYS A 20 3.79 0.36 19.27
N THR A 21 3.69 -0.10 18.04
CA THR A 21 4.65 -1.05 17.47
C THR A 21 5.92 -0.30 17.05
N LYS A 22 7.06 -0.71 17.59
CA LYS A 22 8.37 -0.26 17.13
C LYS A 22 8.98 -1.33 16.24
N TYR A 23 9.05 -1.06 14.94
CA TYR A 23 9.70 -1.95 13.98
C TYR A 23 11.21 -1.90 14.18
N VAL A 24 11.85 -3.06 14.02
CA VAL A 24 13.30 -3.21 14.09
C VAL A 24 13.77 -3.84 12.80
N CYS A 25 14.38 -3.03 11.93
CA CYS A 25 14.97 -3.47 10.67
C CYS A 25 16.22 -4.30 10.91
N ASP A 26 16.46 -5.27 10.03
CA ASP A 26 17.68 -6.05 9.96
C ASP A 26 18.42 -5.81 8.62
N ASP A 27 19.58 -6.45 8.46
CA ASP A 27 20.39 -6.28 7.25
C ASP A 27 19.70 -6.84 6.00
N ASP A 28 18.85 -7.87 6.15
CA ASP A 28 18.07 -8.42 5.04
C ASP A 28 17.08 -7.39 4.48
N ASP A 29 16.49 -6.52 5.32
CA ASP A 29 15.61 -5.43 4.84
C ASP A 29 16.38 -4.45 3.97
N ILE A 30 17.63 -4.14 4.36
CA ILE A 30 18.50 -3.23 3.60
C ILE A 30 18.87 -3.87 2.27
N ASP A 31 19.25 -5.16 2.30
CA ASP A 31 19.61 -5.89 1.08
C ASP A 31 18.43 -6.00 0.11
N LEU A 32 17.24 -6.31 0.60
CA LEU A 32 16.02 -6.34 -0.22
C LEU A 32 15.69 -4.98 -0.82
N ALA A 33 15.82 -3.89 -0.05
CA ALA A 33 15.57 -2.55 -0.57
C ALA A 33 16.60 -2.15 -1.65
N ILE A 34 17.86 -2.53 -1.49
CA ILE A 34 18.90 -2.30 -2.49
C ILE A 34 18.62 -3.13 -3.75
N GLU A 35 18.23 -4.41 -3.60
CA GLU A 35 17.86 -5.26 -4.73
C GLU A 35 16.65 -4.72 -5.49
N GLU A 36 15.67 -4.15 -4.82
CA GLU A 36 14.52 -3.50 -5.48
C GLU A 36 14.97 -2.31 -6.34
N VAL A 37 15.88 -1.48 -5.83
CA VAL A 37 16.47 -0.38 -6.62
C VAL A 37 17.29 -0.91 -7.79
N ARG A 38 18.08 -1.98 -7.59
CA ARG A 38 18.84 -2.63 -8.68
C ARG A 38 17.91 -3.18 -9.76
N ASN A 39 16.79 -3.80 -9.38
CA ASN A 39 15.77 -4.26 -10.33
C ASN A 39 15.18 -3.11 -11.17
N GLY A 40 14.97 -1.93 -10.55
CA GLY A 40 14.52 -0.73 -11.26
C GLY A 40 15.52 -0.19 -12.28
N HIS A 41 16.81 -0.51 -12.12
CA HIS A 41 17.91 -0.14 -13.03
C HIS A 41 18.42 -1.30 -13.89
N ALA A 42 17.67 -2.42 -13.93
CA ALA A 42 18.08 -3.57 -14.72
C ALA A 42 18.02 -3.27 -16.22
N GLU A 43 19.03 -3.72 -16.95
CA GLU A 43 19.03 -3.72 -18.41
C GLU A 43 18.22 -4.92 -18.91
N VAL A 44 17.26 -4.68 -19.80
CA VAL A 44 16.46 -5.76 -20.40
C VAL A 44 17.13 -6.18 -21.71
N LYS A 45 17.48 -7.47 -21.80
CA LYS A 45 18.07 -8.05 -23.02
C LYS A 45 17.20 -9.16 -23.56
N THR A 46 16.96 -9.13 -24.86
CA THR A 46 16.36 -10.25 -25.59
C THR A 46 17.30 -11.44 -25.63
N ILE A 47 16.80 -12.62 -25.33
CA ILE A 47 17.53 -13.87 -25.20
C ILE A 47 17.06 -14.85 -26.30
N GLU A 48 18.01 -15.45 -27.03
CA GLU A 48 17.72 -16.45 -28.07
C GLU A 48 18.13 -17.86 -27.66
N ASP A 49 18.95 -18.02 -26.63
CA ASP A 49 19.51 -19.30 -26.17
C ASP A 49 18.58 -20.10 -25.26
N GLY A 50 17.42 -19.55 -24.94
CA GLY A 50 16.38 -20.19 -24.14
C GLY A 50 16.19 -19.57 -22.77
N ALA A 51 14.93 -19.58 -22.29
CA ALA A 51 14.53 -18.99 -21.02
C ALA A 51 15.16 -19.71 -19.83
N GLN A 52 15.56 -18.95 -18.82
CA GLN A 52 16.02 -19.42 -17.51
C GLN A 52 15.04 -18.98 -16.40
N SER A 53 15.21 -19.53 -15.22
CA SER A 53 14.45 -19.04 -14.04
C SER A 53 14.72 -17.56 -13.81
N GLY A 54 13.66 -16.77 -13.62
CA GLY A 54 13.71 -15.32 -13.48
C GLY A 54 13.56 -14.54 -14.78
N ASP A 55 13.66 -15.16 -15.96
CA ASP A 55 13.43 -14.51 -17.24
C ASP A 55 11.95 -14.22 -17.47
N PHE A 56 11.67 -13.24 -18.32
CA PHE A 56 10.33 -12.93 -18.80
C PHE A 56 10.09 -13.56 -20.16
N VAL A 57 9.07 -14.41 -20.24
CA VAL A 57 8.55 -14.96 -21.50
C VAL A 57 7.39 -14.09 -21.95
N ILE A 58 7.54 -13.41 -23.07
CA ILE A 58 6.47 -12.63 -23.71
C ILE A 58 5.73 -13.57 -24.64
N CYS A 59 4.46 -13.80 -24.37
CA CYS A 59 3.68 -14.80 -25.07
C CYS A 59 2.21 -14.41 -25.22
N ASP A 60 1.51 -15.10 -26.12
CA ASP A 60 0.06 -15.16 -26.14
C ASP A 60 -0.37 -16.42 -25.35
N LEU A 61 -1.38 -16.27 -24.49
CA LEU A 61 -1.99 -17.38 -23.76
C LEU A 61 -3.35 -17.70 -24.38
N GLN A 62 -3.52 -18.93 -24.82
CA GLN A 62 -4.79 -19.45 -25.31
C GLN A 62 -5.30 -20.52 -24.36
N GLU A 63 -6.49 -20.32 -23.77
CA GLU A 63 -7.13 -21.39 -22.99
C GLU A 63 -7.54 -22.54 -23.92
N VAL A 64 -7.21 -23.77 -23.52
CA VAL A 64 -7.52 -24.98 -24.28
C VAL A 64 -8.32 -25.96 -23.42
N ASP A 65 -9.16 -26.76 -24.06
CA ASP A 65 -9.87 -27.83 -23.35
C ASP A 65 -8.95 -29.01 -22.99
N ASN A 66 -9.49 -30.02 -22.33
CA ASN A 66 -8.76 -31.22 -21.92
C ASN A 66 -8.21 -32.04 -23.11
N THR A 67 -8.68 -31.80 -24.33
CA THR A 67 -8.19 -32.45 -25.57
C THR A 67 -7.14 -31.58 -26.26
N GLY A 68 -6.93 -30.34 -25.79
CA GLY A 68 -5.97 -29.37 -26.35
C GLY A 68 -6.58 -28.50 -27.45
N VAL A 69 -7.93 -28.49 -27.61
CA VAL A 69 -8.60 -27.62 -28.56
C VAL A 69 -8.80 -26.22 -28.01
N PRO A 70 -8.43 -25.16 -28.75
CA PRO A 70 -8.60 -23.79 -28.32
C PRO A 70 -10.05 -23.39 -28.03
N ILE A 71 -10.30 -22.77 -26.89
CA ILE A 71 -11.60 -22.23 -26.52
C ILE A 71 -11.74 -20.85 -27.15
N ILE A 72 -12.74 -20.66 -27.97
CA ILE A 72 -12.98 -19.41 -28.70
C ILE A 72 -13.26 -18.25 -27.72
N GLY A 73 -12.63 -17.13 -27.95
CA GLY A 73 -12.78 -15.93 -27.11
C GLY A 73 -11.98 -15.93 -25.81
N LYS A 74 -11.18 -16.98 -25.57
CA LYS A 74 -10.34 -17.14 -24.38
C LYS A 74 -8.85 -17.01 -24.72
N LYS A 75 -8.49 -15.97 -25.47
CA LYS A 75 -7.09 -15.64 -25.81
C LYS A 75 -6.69 -14.35 -25.15
N LEU A 76 -5.53 -14.37 -24.48
CA LEU A 76 -4.88 -13.21 -23.87
C LEU A 76 -3.61 -12.93 -24.68
N GLU A 77 -3.59 -11.80 -25.38
CA GLU A 77 -2.45 -11.43 -26.21
C GLU A 77 -1.41 -10.64 -25.40
N THR A 78 -0.15 -10.87 -25.73
CA THR A 78 1.04 -10.16 -25.24
C THR A 78 1.05 -10.07 -23.70
N ARG A 79 1.27 -11.23 -23.08
CA ARG A 79 1.43 -11.34 -21.64
C ARG A 79 2.90 -11.55 -21.28
N TYR A 80 3.30 -10.95 -20.18
CA TYR A 80 4.61 -11.14 -19.58
C TYR A 80 4.51 -12.20 -18.51
N VAL A 81 5.18 -13.32 -18.70
CA VAL A 81 5.21 -14.46 -17.80
C VAL A 81 6.61 -14.56 -17.21
N LYS A 82 6.75 -14.41 -15.89
CA LYS A 82 8.05 -14.58 -15.24
C LYS A 82 8.25 -16.04 -14.86
N VAL A 83 9.29 -16.65 -15.39
CA VAL A 83 9.64 -18.06 -15.15
C VAL A 83 10.06 -18.24 -13.69
N GLY A 84 9.45 -19.22 -12.99
CA GLY A 84 9.74 -19.51 -11.59
C GLY A 84 8.97 -18.65 -10.59
N GLN A 85 8.03 -17.80 -11.04
CA GLN A 85 7.10 -17.11 -10.16
C GLN A 85 5.67 -17.62 -10.33
N PRO A 86 4.85 -17.73 -9.24
CA PRO A 86 3.46 -18.12 -9.36
C PRO A 86 2.68 -17.26 -10.36
N PRO A 87 1.82 -17.84 -11.18
CA PRO A 87 1.47 -19.26 -11.29
C PRO A 87 2.38 -20.08 -12.24
N PHE A 88 3.55 -19.57 -12.61
CA PHE A 88 4.50 -20.20 -13.56
C PHE A 88 5.75 -20.74 -12.84
N ASP A 89 5.56 -21.26 -11.65
CA ASP A 89 6.53 -21.95 -10.82
C ASP A 89 6.39 -23.48 -10.91
N ASN A 90 7.18 -24.22 -10.16
CA ASN A 90 7.12 -25.68 -10.01
C ASN A 90 7.11 -26.43 -11.36
N GLU A 91 6.02 -27.15 -11.66
CA GLU A 91 5.88 -27.92 -12.91
C GLU A 91 5.77 -27.03 -14.15
N ASN A 92 5.19 -25.84 -14.03
CA ASN A 92 5.11 -24.88 -15.13
C ASN A 92 6.49 -24.28 -15.42
N GLU A 93 7.29 -24.00 -14.39
CA GLU A 93 8.67 -23.54 -14.55
C GLU A 93 9.49 -24.53 -15.38
N LYS A 94 9.45 -25.83 -15.03
CA LYS A 94 10.17 -26.89 -15.76
C LYS A 94 9.83 -26.92 -17.25
N LYS A 95 8.58 -26.61 -17.62
CA LYS A 95 8.13 -26.55 -19.01
C LYS A 95 8.58 -25.27 -19.72
N LEU A 96 8.76 -24.20 -18.96
CA LEU A 96 9.18 -22.90 -19.50
C LEU A 96 10.71 -22.76 -19.60
N LEU A 97 11.46 -23.56 -18.84
CA LEU A 97 12.93 -23.55 -18.95
C LEU A 97 13.37 -23.98 -20.35
N GLY A 98 14.25 -23.18 -20.95
CA GLY A 98 14.83 -23.42 -22.27
C GLY A 98 13.93 -23.05 -23.44
N VAL A 99 12.70 -22.53 -23.23
CA VAL A 99 11.85 -22.09 -24.35
C VAL A 99 12.45 -20.91 -25.09
N LYS A 100 12.22 -20.89 -26.40
CA LYS A 100 12.75 -19.89 -27.34
C LYS A 100 11.59 -19.14 -28.04
N PRO A 101 11.89 -18.02 -28.69
CA PRO A 101 10.91 -17.37 -29.56
C PRO A 101 10.35 -18.34 -30.61
N ASN A 102 9.03 -18.31 -30.79
CA ASN A 102 8.20 -19.18 -31.64
C ASN A 102 7.92 -20.59 -31.08
N ASP A 103 8.39 -20.91 -29.88
CA ASP A 103 7.97 -22.16 -29.22
C ASP A 103 6.52 -22.07 -28.72
N SER A 104 5.88 -23.26 -28.59
CA SER A 104 4.57 -23.39 -27.96
C SER A 104 4.68 -24.36 -26.79
N VAL A 105 4.14 -23.94 -25.62
CA VAL A 105 4.23 -24.69 -24.36
C VAL A 105 2.88 -24.75 -23.68
N LYS A 106 2.51 -25.95 -23.18
CA LYS A 106 1.27 -26.15 -22.42
C LYS A 106 1.53 -26.07 -20.92
N VAL A 107 0.81 -25.18 -20.25
CA VAL A 107 0.87 -24.99 -18.80
C VAL A 107 -0.51 -25.13 -18.17
N MET A 108 -0.56 -25.37 -16.87
CA MET A 108 -1.79 -25.39 -16.08
C MET A 108 -1.74 -24.20 -15.09
N VAL A 109 -2.75 -23.33 -15.17
CA VAL A 109 -2.79 -22.10 -14.38
C VAL A 109 -4.11 -22.01 -13.63
N PRO A 110 -4.12 -21.63 -12.35
CA PRO A 110 -5.35 -21.33 -11.61
C PRO A 110 -6.06 -20.11 -12.22
N ILE A 111 -7.37 -20.21 -12.40
CA ILE A 111 -8.20 -19.16 -13.03
C ILE A 111 -9.12 -18.45 -12.05
N ASP A 112 -9.29 -18.98 -10.85
CA ASP A 112 -10.17 -18.42 -9.82
C ASP A 112 -9.55 -18.55 -8.40
N GLU A 113 -10.19 -17.89 -7.43
CA GLU A 113 -9.80 -17.92 -6.02
C GLU A 113 -9.89 -19.32 -5.37
N ASN A 114 -10.61 -20.26 -6.03
CA ASN A 114 -10.76 -21.66 -5.59
C ASN A 114 -9.67 -22.55 -6.17
N ASN A 115 -8.65 -21.99 -6.84
CA ASN A 115 -7.57 -22.73 -7.51
C ASN A 115 -8.05 -23.74 -8.57
N SER A 116 -9.16 -23.44 -9.24
CA SER A 116 -9.60 -24.23 -10.41
C SER A 116 -8.57 -24.11 -11.52
N LEU A 117 -7.95 -25.23 -11.91
CA LEU A 117 -6.89 -25.25 -12.91
C LEU A 117 -7.48 -25.28 -14.33
N SER A 118 -6.98 -24.44 -15.22
CA SER A 118 -7.21 -24.50 -16.66
C SER A 118 -5.93 -24.72 -17.43
N ASN A 119 -6.06 -25.41 -18.58
CA ASN A 119 -4.96 -25.61 -19.49
C ASN A 119 -4.81 -24.41 -20.42
N PHE A 120 -3.58 -23.93 -20.54
CA PHE A 120 -3.21 -22.85 -21.45
C PHE A 120 -2.09 -23.31 -22.40
N GLU A 121 -2.21 -22.93 -23.64
CA GLU A 121 -1.14 -22.98 -24.61
C GLU A 121 -0.51 -21.59 -24.72
N LEU A 122 0.78 -21.50 -24.42
CA LEU A 122 1.60 -20.31 -24.53
C LEU A 122 2.32 -20.31 -25.87
N SER A 123 2.04 -19.32 -26.72
CA SER A 123 2.82 -19.08 -27.94
C SER A 123 3.88 -18.03 -27.63
N VAL A 124 5.13 -18.43 -27.53
CA VAL A 124 6.26 -17.57 -27.14
C VAL A 124 6.60 -16.61 -28.29
N LYS A 125 6.55 -15.30 -28.02
CA LYS A 125 6.96 -14.25 -28.97
C LYS A 125 8.41 -13.85 -28.76
N ASN A 126 8.80 -13.68 -27.51
CA ASN A 126 10.12 -13.22 -27.12
C ASN A 126 10.49 -13.73 -25.73
N VAL A 127 11.79 -13.77 -25.45
CA VAL A 127 12.33 -14.04 -24.12
C VAL A 127 13.21 -12.88 -23.72
N GLU A 128 12.98 -12.30 -22.55
CA GLU A 128 13.72 -11.16 -22.04
C GLU A 128 14.33 -11.49 -20.68
N ARG A 129 15.59 -11.14 -20.52
CA ARG A 129 16.33 -11.28 -19.26
C ARG A 129 16.66 -9.91 -18.70
N GLN A 130 16.33 -9.72 -17.42
CA GLN A 130 16.78 -8.57 -16.66
C GLN A 130 18.21 -8.83 -16.16
N ILE A 131 19.13 -8.01 -16.62
CA ILE A 131 20.53 -8.02 -16.15
C ILE A 131 20.65 -6.94 -15.10
N LEU A 132 20.78 -7.35 -13.84
CA LEU A 132 20.96 -6.43 -12.72
C LEU A 132 22.36 -5.80 -12.79
N PRO A 133 22.48 -4.48 -12.58
CA PRO A 133 23.79 -3.85 -12.45
C PRO A 133 24.54 -4.45 -11.25
N GLU A 134 25.86 -4.54 -11.36
CA GLU A 134 26.67 -4.94 -10.21
C GLU A 134 26.56 -3.93 -9.08
N LEU A 135 26.51 -4.40 -7.84
CA LEU A 135 26.50 -3.54 -6.67
C LEU A 135 27.92 -3.00 -6.42
N ASN A 136 28.23 -1.90 -7.06
CA ASN A 136 29.52 -1.22 -7.00
C ASN A 136 29.31 0.31 -6.89
N ASP A 137 30.41 1.06 -6.78
CA ASP A 137 30.33 2.52 -6.63
C ASP A 137 29.76 3.22 -7.89
N GLU A 138 29.80 2.59 -9.06
CA GLU A 138 29.17 3.12 -10.27
C GLU A 138 27.65 3.02 -10.17
N PHE A 139 27.15 1.88 -9.68
CA PHE A 139 25.72 1.72 -9.40
C PHE A 139 25.27 2.69 -8.32
N VAL A 140 26.04 2.87 -7.25
CA VAL A 140 25.68 3.82 -6.17
C VAL A 140 25.51 5.23 -6.71
N LYS A 141 26.40 5.70 -7.58
CA LYS A 141 26.28 7.02 -8.22
C LYS A 141 25.05 7.15 -9.12
N LEU A 142 24.62 6.03 -9.74
CA LEU A 142 23.42 6.00 -10.56
C LEU A 142 22.14 6.05 -9.68
N ALA A 143 22.11 5.26 -8.60
CA ALA A 143 20.98 5.15 -7.72
C ALA A 143 20.82 6.34 -6.78
N ASP A 144 21.93 6.84 -6.24
CA ASP A 144 21.97 8.01 -5.35
C ASP A 144 23.26 8.82 -5.57
N PRO A 145 23.24 9.85 -6.43
CA PRO A 145 24.39 10.70 -6.72
C PRO A 145 25.01 11.42 -5.50
N LYS A 146 24.32 11.41 -4.36
CA LYS A 146 24.80 12.06 -3.14
C LYS A 146 25.66 11.13 -2.27
N SER A 147 25.55 9.82 -2.45
CA SER A 147 26.37 8.83 -1.73
C SER A 147 27.70 8.61 -2.45
N LYS A 148 28.77 8.48 -1.69
CA LYS A 148 30.13 8.37 -2.23
C LYS A 148 30.49 6.93 -2.57
N ASP A 149 30.04 5.99 -1.76
CA ASP A 149 30.35 4.57 -1.83
C ASP A 149 29.17 3.71 -1.34
N ILE A 150 29.32 2.39 -1.45
CA ILE A 150 28.30 1.41 -1.05
C ILE A 150 27.97 1.53 0.44
N SER A 151 28.97 1.82 1.31
CA SER A 151 28.74 1.90 2.76
C SER A 151 27.83 3.07 3.12
N GLU A 152 28.11 4.26 2.59
CA GLU A 152 27.27 5.46 2.78
C GLU A 152 25.87 5.25 2.20
N TYR A 153 25.77 4.58 1.05
CA TYR A 153 24.47 4.24 0.44
C TYR A 153 23.65 3.29 1.32
N ARG A 154 24.27 2.23 1.86
CA ARG A 154 23.58 1.30 2.80
C ARG A 154 23.10 2.01 4.06
N GLU A 155 23.91 2.89 4.64
CA GLU A 155 23.50 3.70 5.81
C GLU A 155 22.26 4.56 5.47
N LYS A 156 22.27 5.20 4.31
CA LYS A 156 21.14 6.02 3.84
C LYS A 156 19.88 5.22 3.57
N VAL A 157 20.01 4.04 2.95
CA VAL A 157 18.89 3.11 2.77
C VAL A 157 18.31 2.71 4.12
N LYS A 158 19.17 2.38 5.10
CA LYS A 158 18.75 2.08 6.46
C LYS A 158 17.99 3.23 7.11
N GLU A 159 18.53 4.45 7.04
CA GLU A 159 17.84 5.64 7.57
C GLU A 159 16.46 5.85 6.94
N ASN A 160 16.35 5.63 5.62
CA ASN A 160 15.07 5.76 4.91
C ASN A 160 14.08 4.67 5.34
N LEU A 161 14.53 3.44 5.50
CA LEU A 161 13.71 2.33 6.02
C LEU A 161 13.25 2.62 7.45
N ASP A 162 14.16 3.05 8.33
CA ASP A 162 13.84 3.40 9.71
C ASP A 162 12.78 4.53 9.77
N LYS A 163 12.91 5.56 8.92
CA LYS A 163 11.90 6.63 8.79
C LYS A 163 10.56 6.10 8.28
N ALA A 164 10.57 5.25 7.27
CA ALA A 164 9.35 4.66 6.70
C ALA A 164 8.61 3.81 7.75
N TYR A 165 9.34 2.98 8.48
CA TYR A 165 8.77 2.18 9.55
C TYR A 165 8.32 3.01 10.77
N ALA A 166 9.02 4.09 11.09
CA ALA A 166 8.59 5.03 12.13
C ALA A 166 7.26 5.69 11.75
N ASN A 167 7.12 6.16 10.51
CA ASN A 167 5.88 6.72 9.99
C ASN A 167 4.74 5.70 10.04
N ARG A 168 4.96 4.48 9.56
CA ARG A 168 3.98 3.38 9.63
C ARG A 168 3.56 3.08 11.08
N SER A 169 4.53 3.09 12.01
CA SER A 169 4.26 2.91 13.44
C SER A 169 3.39 4.03 13.99
N ASP A 170 3.68 5.28 13.62
CA ASP A 170 2.94 6.45 14.09
C ASP A 170 1.52 6.49 13.51
N GLU A 171 1.33 6.14 12.25
CA GLU A 171 0.03 6.01 11.60
C GLU A 171 -0.83 4.93 12.28
N ALA A 172 -0.27 3.72 12.47
CA ALA A 172 -0.97 2.64 13.18
C ALA A 172 -1.29 3.02 14.63
N PHE A 173 -0.37 3.70 15.32
CA PHE A 173 -0.62 4.19 16.68
C PHE A 173 -1.74 5.23 16.73
N ASN A 174 -1.78 6.15 15.78
CA ASN A 174 -2.85 7.14 15.67
C ASN A 174 -4.21 6.46 15.44
N GLN A 175 -4.27 5.46 14.55
CA GLN A 175 -5.48 4.66 14.34
C GLN A 175 -5.92 3.92 15.61
N ASN A 176 -4.97 3.31 16.32
CA ASN A 176 -5.24 2.61 17.59
C ASN A 176 -5.78 3.57 18.67
N ILE A 177 -5.34 4.82 18.70
CA ILE A 177 -5.91 5.85 19.61
C ILE A 177 -7.37 6.14 19.23
N CYS A 178 -7.67 6.31 17.94
CA CYS A 178 -9.03 6.52 17.48
C CYS A 178 -9.92 5.32 17.83
N ASP A 179 -9.45 4.10 17.60
CA ASP A 179 -10.19 2.87 17.93
C ASP A 179 -10.44 2.71 19.43
N ALA A 180 -9.43 3.01 20.26
CA ALA A 180 -9.58 3.01 21.71
C ALA A 180 -10.60 4.05 22.21
N MET A 181 -10.68 5.22 21.55
CA MET A 181 -11.72 6.21 21.84
C MET A 181 -13.10 5.75 21.37
N ILE A 182 -13.20 5.16 20.19
CA ILE A 182 -14.44 4.59 19.65
C ILE A 182 -14.96 3.50 20.59
N GLU A 183 -14.12 2.57 21.01
CA GLU A 183 -14.48 1.51 21.96
C GLU A 183 -14.94 2.08 23.31
N LYS A 184 -14.24 3.11 23.79
CA LYS A 184 -14.52 3.75 25.09
C LYS A 184 -15.85 4.47 25.12
N ILE A 185 -16.22 5.16 24.05
CA ILE A 185 -17.44 5.98 23.96
C ILE A 185 -18.57 5.18 23.36
N ASN A 186 -18.27 4.37 22.34
CA ASN A 186 -19.21 3.59 21.54
C ASN A 186 -20.47 4.40 21.17
N PRO A 187 -20.33 5.49 20.39
CA PRO A 187 -21.46 6.37 20.10
C PRO A 187 -22.55 5.63 19.33
N GLU A 188 -23.80 5.89 19.73
CA GLU A 188 -24.97 5.42 19.00
C GLU A 188 -25.38 6.47 17.97
N PHE A 189 -25.83 6.03 16.81
CA PHE A 189 -26.31 6.87 15.72
C PHE A 189 -27.47 6.21 14.99
N PRO A 190 -28.36 6.99 14.33
CA PRO A 190 -29.46 6.45 13.55
C PRO A 190 -28.98 5.58 12.39
N PRO A 191 -29.64 4.43 12.10
CA PRO A 191 -29.27 3.57 10.97
C PRO A 191 -29.22 4.30 9.63
N SER A 192 -30.14 5.24 9.38
CA SER A 192 -30.19 6.06 8.18
C SER A 192 -28.92 6.88 7.95
N MET A 193 -28.25 7.33 9.03
CA MET A 193 -26.99 8.06 8.95
C MET A 193 -25.87 7.15 8.44
N ALA A 194 -25.80 5.91 8.94
CA ALA A 194 -24.84 4.91 8.46
C ALA A 194 -25.11 4.51 7.00
N GLU A 195 -26.38 4.30 6.65
CA GLU A 195 -26.78 3.96 5.29
C GLU A 195 -26.43 5.06 4.28
N SER A 196 -26.71 6.33 4.64
CA SER A 196 -26.36 7.48 3.80
C SER A 196 -24.87 7.60 3.60
N TYR A 197 -24.08 7.45 4.67
CA TYR A 197 -22.63 7.51 4.61
C TYR A 197 -22.05 6.38 3.76
N LEU A 198 -22.52 5.14 3.96
CA LEU A 198 -22.13 3.98 3.16
C LEU A 198 -22.47 4.16 1.68
N LYS A 199 -23.64 4.72 1.38
CA LYS A 199 -24.05 5.02 0.00
C LYS A 199 -23.06 5.96 -0.68
N HIS A 200 -22.63 7.02 -0.01
CA HIS A 200 -21.62 7.95 -0.55
C HIS A 200 -20.28 7.27 -0.83
N ILE A 201 -19.80 6.43 0.08
CA ILE A 201 -18.57 5.65 -0.11
C ILE A 201 -18.68 4.78 -1.36
N ILE A 202 -19.79 4.06 -1.51
CA ILE A 202 -19.99 3.15 -2.67
C ILE A 202 -20.12 3.94 -3.98
N GLU A 203 -20.81 5.09 -3.97
CA GLU A 203 -20.91 5.96 -5.14
C GLU A 203 -19.53 6.47 -5.58
N ASP A 204 -18.66 6.84 -4.64
CA ASP A 204 -17.32 7.33 -4.95
C ASP A 204 -16.41 6.21 -5.49
N ILE A 205 -16.48 5.01 -4.91
CA ILE A 205 -15.72 3.85 -5.40
C ILE A 205 -16.21 3.41 -6.78
N SER A 206 -17.54 3.42 -7.00
CA SER A 206 -18.13 3.00 -8.28
C SER A 206 -17.82 3.92 -9.46
N LYS A 207 -17.45 5.20 -9.21
CA LYS A 207 -16.96 6.10 -10.25
C LYS A 207 -15.66 5.61 -10.90
N ASN A 208 -14.82 4.92 -10.12
CA ASN A 208 -13.53 4.41 -10.57
C ASN A 208 -13.57 2.92 -10.97
N ASN A 209 -14.65 2.21 -10.63
CA ASN A 209 -14.83 0.79 -10.93
C ASN A 209 -16.31 0.50 -11.27
N SER A 210 -16.63 0.62 -12.57
CA SER A 210 -18.01 0.46 -13.08
C SER A 210 -18.55 -0.97 -13.03
N GLU A 211 -17.67 -1.98 -12.89
CA GLU A 211 -18.06 -3.40 -12.86
C GLU A 211 -18.25 -3.95 -11.43
N MET A 212 -18.11 -3.10 -10.42
CA MET A 212 -18.22 -3.51 -9.03
C MET A 212 -19.64 -3.92 -8.66
N ASP A 213 -19.80 -5.10 -8.06
CA ASP A 213 -21.06 -5.55 -7.43
C ASP A 213 -21.32 -4.69 -6.17
N LYS A 214 -22.34 -3.81 -6.32
CA LYS A 214 -22.67 -2.83 -5.27
C LYS A 214 -23.18 -3.47 -3.98
N ASP A 215 -23.81 -4.64 -4.05
CA ASP A 215 -24.37 -5.29 -2.86
C ASP A 215 -23.27 -5.99 -2.06
N LYS A 216 -22.35 -6.66 -2.74
CA LYS A 216 -21.13 -7.18 -2.09
C LYS A 216 -20.27 -6.06 -1.51
N ALA A 217 -20.14 -4.95 -2.23
CA ALA A 217 -19.41 -3.78 -1.74
C ALA A 217 -20.02 -3.20 -0.46
N LYS A 218 -21.37 -3.14 -0.35
CA LYS A 218 -22.04 -2.70 0.88
C LYS A 218 -21.65 -3.55 2.09
N GLU A 219 -21.63 -4.87 1.93
CA GLU A 219 -21.26 -5.78 3.02
C GLU A 219 -19.80 -5.59 3.46
N ILE A 220 -18.90 -5.46 2.47
CA ILE A 220 -17.46 -5.29 2.73
C ILE A 220 -17.16 -3.94 3.40
N TYR A 221 -17.77 -2.86 2.93
CA TYR A 221 -17.45 -1.50 3.42
C TYR A 221 -18.28 -1.04 4.62
N LYS A 222 -19.37 -1.76 4.98
CA LYS A 222 -20.22 -1.39 6.12
C LYS A 222 -19.47 -1.25 7.44
N PRO A 223 -18.60 -2.19 7.87
CA PRO A 223 -17.85 -2.05 9.12
C PRO A 223 -16.94 -0.82 9.14
N MET A 224 -16.30 -0.54 8.00
CA MET A 224 -15.45 0.65 7.85
C MET A 224 -16.28 1.94 7.91
N ALA A 225 -17.44 1.98 7.24
CA ALA A 225 -18.33 3.12 7.26
C ALA A 225 -18.85 3.44 8.66
N GLU A 226 -19.28 2.42 9.42
CA GLU A 226 -19.73 2.57 10.80
C GLU A 226 -18.59 3.05 11.71
N ARG A 227 -17.37 2.51 11.56
CA ARG A 227 -16.19 2.97 12.31
C ARG A 227 -15.88 4.44 12.03
N ASN A 228 -15.86 4.83 10.75
CA ASN A 228 -15.56 6.20 10.34
C ASN A 228 -16.62 7.18 10.84
N LEU A 229 -17.89 6.77 10.83
CA LEU A 229 -18.99 7.58 11.37
C LEU A 229 -18.86 7.76 12.88
N LYS A 230 -18.53 6.70 13.64
CA LYS A 230 -18.27 6.79 15.08
C LYS A 230 -17.13 7.78 15.36
N TRP A 231 -16.04 7.68 14.60
CA TRP A 231 -14.91 8.59 14.74
C TRP A 231 -15.30 10.04 14.41
N TYR A 232 -16.05 10.26 13.34
CA TYR A 232 -16.55 11.59 12.98
C TYR A 232 -17.32 12.25 14.12
N LEU A 233 -18.25 11.53 14.74
CA LEU A 233 -19.05 12.04 15.86
C LEU A 233 -18.17 12.37 17.09
N ILE A 234 -17.23 11.50 17.42
CA ILE A 234 -16.29 11.71 18.53
C ILE A 234 -15.39 12.93 18.24
N ARG A 235 -14.86 13.00 17.03
CA ARG A 235 -14.03 14.11 16.56
C ARG A 235 -14.78 15.45 16.70
N SER A 236 -16.00 15.52 16.22
CA SER A 236 -16.84 16.72 16.32
C SER A 236 -17.07 17.14 17.78
N ALA A 237 -17.33 16.19 18.66
CA ALA A 237 -17.50 16.47 20.09
C ALA A 237 -16.21 16.99 20.75
N ILE A 238 -15.04 16.44 20.39
CA ILE A 238 -13.74 16.92 20.89
C ILE A 238 -13.48 18.35 20.41
N ILE A 239 -13.68 18.63 19.11
CA ILE A 239 -13.50 19.98 18.54
C ILE A 239 -14.33 20.99 19.32
N GLN A 240 -15.62 20.71 19.54
CA GLN A 240 -16.51 21.59 20.28
C GLN A 240 -16.07 21.77 21.74
N SER A 241 -15.71 20.67 22.42
CA SER A 241 -15.37 20.72 23.85
C SER A 241 -14.05 21.43 24.13
N GLN A 242 -13.11 21.38 23.19
CA GLN A 242 -11.78 22.02 23.32
C GLN A 242 -11.69 23.33 22.54
N SER A 243 -12.74 23.72 21.82
CA SER A 243 -12.75 24.91 20.95
C SER A 243 -11.56 24.92 19.97
N PHE A 244 -11.27 23.75 19.37
CA PHE A 244 -10.19 23.67 18.38
C PHE A 244 -10.58 24.38 17.09
N GLU A 245 -9.72 25.26 16.65
CA GLU A 245 -9.85 25.99 15.39
C GLU A 245 -8.52 25.96 14.64
N ILE A 246 -8.58 25.93 13.33
CA ILE A 246 -7.42 26.08 12.45
C ILE A 246 -7.53 27.44 11.77
N SER A 247 -6.58 28.31 12.07
CA SER A 247 -6.52 29.65 11.49
C SER A 247 -5.96 29.63 10.06
N LYS A 248 -6.17 30.69 9.32
CA LYS A 248 -5.53 30.87 8.00
C LYS A 248 -4.00 30.92 8.13
N GLU A 249 -3.51 31.41 9.24
CA GLU A 249 -2.08 31.51 9.51
C GLU A 249 -1.46 30.12 9.73
N ASP A 250 -2.14 29.22 10.44
CA ASP A 250 -1.69 27.83 10.61
C ASP A 250 -1.53 27.13 9.26
N ILE A 251 -2.50 27.30 8.35
CA ILE A 251 -2.44 26.74 6.99
C ILE A 251 -1.25 27.32 6.21
N LEU A 252 -1.02 28.63 6.29
CA LEU A 252 0.10 29.27 5.61
C LEU A 252 1.45 28.81 6.16
N ASN A 253 1.58 28.71 7.48
CA ASN A 253 2.79 28.23 8.14
C ASN A 253 3.12 26.81 7.74
N GLU A 254 2.14 25.90 7.72
CA GLU A 254 2.35 24.52 7.28
C GLU A 254 2.78 24.45 5.79
N ILE A 255 2.21 25.29 4.92
CA ILE A 255 2.63 25.36 3.51
C ILE A 255 4.07 25.83 3.39
N GLU A 256 4.47 26.87 4.15
CA GLU A 256 5.85 27.36 4.16
C GLU A 256 6.83 26.29 4.70
N ASP A 257 6.44 25.55 5.73
CA ASP A 257 7.30 24.48 6.28
C ASP A 257 7.47 23.34 5.28
N ARG A 258 6.43 22.96 4.53
CA ARG A 258 6.54 21.99 3.43
C ARG A 258 7.49 22.45 2.32
N LYS A 259 7.48 23.74 2.01
CA LYS A 259 8.42 24.33 1.02
C LYS A 259 9.86 24.33 1.53
N LYS A 260 10.08 24.61 2.82
CA LYS A 260 11.44 24.51 3.44
C LYS A 260 11.99 23.10 3.40
N ILE A 261 11.14 22.08 3.61
CA ILE A 261 11.52 20.66 3.55
C ILE A 261 11.85 20.24 2.12
N ASN A 262 11.12 20.78 1.12
CA ASN A 262 11.26 20.43 -0.28
C ASN A 262 11.45 21.68 -1.16
N PRO A 263 12.60 22.35 -1.09
CA PRO A 263 12.82 23.64 -1.78
C PRO A 263 12.76 23.52 -3.31
N ASP A 264 13.18 22.39 -3.87
CA ASP A 264 13.13 22.13 -5.32
C ASP A 264 11.70 22.07 -5.87
N HIS A 265 10.71 21.72 -5.03
CA HIS A 265 9.29 21.64 -5.37
C HIS A 265 8.44 22.80 -4.81
N ALA A 266 9.08 23.87 -4.31
CA ALA A 266 8.38 24.98 -3.67
C ALA A 266 7.28 25.61 -4.56
N LYS A 267 7.53 25.75 -5.87
CA LYS A 267 6.54 26.27 -6.83
C LYS A 267 5.36 25.32 -7.04
N ASP A 268 5.59 24.02 -7.06
CA ASP A 268 4.55 23.01 -7.23
C ASP A 268 3.66 22.96 -5.99
N ILE A 269 4.25 23.06 -4.80
CA ILE A 269 3.55 23.17 -3.52
C ILE A 269 2.65 24.39 -3.50
N ASP A 270 3.15 25.58 -3.89
CA ASP A 270 2.34 26.77 -3.99
C ASP A 270 1.17 26.60 -4.96
N ASN A 271 1.42 26.06 -6.16
CA ASN A 271 0.38 25.82 -7.15
C ASN A 271 -0.69 24.83 -6.66
N TYR A 272 -0.27 23.77 -5.97
CA TYR A 272 -1.19 22.79 -5.39
C TYR A 272 -2.13 23.43 -4.37
N PHE A 273 -1.60 24.26 -3.47
CA PHE A 273 -2.40 24.93 -2.43
C PHE A 273 -3.09 26.23 -2.88
N LYS A 274 -3.00 26.63 -4.16
CA LYS A 274 -3.89 27.66 -4.72
C LYS A 274 -5.36 27.23 -4.76
N LYS A 275 -5.60 25.92 -4.92
CA LYS A 275 -6.95 25.35 -4.95
C LYS A 275 -7.58 25.35 -3.55
N PRO A 276 -8.78 25.95 -3.38
CA PRO A 276 -9.46 25.98 -2.07
C PRO A 276 -9.68 24.59 -1.47
N SER A 277 -10.01 23.58 -2.30
CA SER A 277 -10.21 22.20 -1.86
C SER A 277 -8.96 21.59 -1.20
N ASN A 278 -7.76 21.92 -1.70
CA ASN A 278 -6.52 21.41 -1.14
C ASN A 278 -6.18 22.08 0.20
N ARG A 279 -6.51 23.38 0.34
CA ARG A 279 -6.41 24.08 1.63
C ARG A 279 -7.41 23.55 2.66
N SER A 280 -8.63 23.23 2.23
CA SER A 280 -9.61 22.60 3.12
C SER A 280 -9.11 21.25 3.64
N ARG A 281 -8.57 20.41 2.76
CA ARG A 281 -7.94 19.12 3.18
C ARG A 281 -6.80 19.35 4.17
N LEU A 282 -5.92 20.32 3.89
CA LEU A 282 -4.84 20.65 4.82
C LEU A 282 -5.36 21.12 6.18
N SER A 283 -6.43 21.92 6.20
CA SER A 283 -7.08 22.34 7.45
C SER A 283 -7.62 21.13 8.22
N ASP A 284 -8.25 20.17 7.52
CA ASP A 284 -8.76 18.94 8.13
C ASP A 284 -7.63 18.07 8.70
N ASP A 285 -6.50 17.96 7.97
CA ASP A 285 -5.30 17.22 8.41
C ASP A 285 -4.68 17.87 9.66
N LEU A 286 -4.58 19.21 9.69
CA LEU A 286 -4.08 19.94 10.86
C LEU A 286 -5.00 19.78 12.07
N MET A 287 -6.31 19.82 11.85
CA MET A 287 -7.30 19.57 12.90
C MET A 287 -7.15 18.16 13.46
N GLU A 288 -7.00 17.15 12.61
CA GLU A 288 -6.79 15.76 13.03
C GLU A 288 -5.49 15.63 13.84
N LYS A 289 -4.41 16.28 13.39
CA LYS A 289 -3.13 16.32 14.11
C LYS A 289 -3.28 16.91 15.52
N ASN A 290 -4.04 18.00 15.66
CA ASN A 290 -4.29 18.64 16.95
C ASN A 290 -5.11 17.74 17.88
N ILE A 291 -6.15 17.09 17.36
CA ILE A 291 -6.97 16.14 18.13
C ILE A 291 -6.13 14.96 18.61
N LEU A 292 -5.32 14.37 17.72
CA LEU A 292 -4.46 13.25 18.09
C LEU A 292 -3.39 13.66 19.10
N ALA A 293 -2.80 14.86 18.97
CA ALA A 293 -1.87 15.40 19.94
C ALA A 293 -2.52 15.51 21.32
N TYR A 294 -3.73 16.07 21.39
CA TYR A 294 -4.51 16.15 22.61
C TYR A 294 -4.80 14.77 23.22
N LEU A 295 -5.25 13.80 22.43
CA LEU A 295 -5.57 12.45 22.93
C LEU A 295 -4.33 11.70 23.43
N LYS A 296 -3.16 11.95 22.82
CA LYS A 296 -1.88 11.37 23.26
C LYS A 296 -1.51 11.75 24.69
N GLU A 297 -1.88 12.93 25.17
CA GLU A 297 -1.64 13.35 26.55
C GLU A 297 -2.36 12.46 27.59
N PHE A 298 -3.48 11.87 27.21
CA PHE A 298 -4.30 10.98 28.04
C PHE A 298 -4.07 9.50 27.76
N THR A 299 -3.13 9.18 26.86
CA THR A 299 -2.85 7.82 26.43
C THR A 299 -1.66 7.23 27.20
N LYS A 300 -1.87 6.04 27.79
CA LYS A 300 -0.76 5.20 28.26
C LYS A 300 -0.25 4.36 27.11
N ILE A 301 0.98 4.63 26.69
CA ILE A 301 1.63 3.92 25.59
C ILE A 301 2.32 2.68 26.13
N LYS A 302 2.09 1.54 25.49
CA LYS A 302 2.86 0.30 25.65
C LYS A 302 3.64 0.06 24.36
N GLU A 303 4.95 0.23 24.38
CA GLU A 303 5.79 -0.09 23.24
C GLU A 303 5.95 -1.61 23.10
N VAL A 304 5.74 -2.10 21.87
CA VAL A 304 5.95 -3.50 21.48
C VAL A 304 6.95 -3.50 20.32
N LYS A 305 8.09 -4.15 20.52
CA LYS A 305 9.09 -4.32 19.45
C LYS A 305 8.67 -5.46 18.54
N LEU A 306 8.71 -5.22 17.24
CA LEU A 306 8.45 -6.22 16.22
C LEU A 306 9.60 -6.23 15.22
N ALA A 307 10.29 -7.36 15.11
CA ALA A 307 11.33 -7.53 14.11
C ALA A 307 10.69 -7.67 12.71
N THR A 308 11.21 -6.94 11.74
CA THR A 308 10.71 -6.95 10.36
C THR A 308 10.81 -8.32 9.69
N LYS A 309 11.80 -9.13 10.07
CA LYS A 309 11.91 -10.53 9.66
C LYS A 309 10.67 -11.39 9.97
N ASP A 310 9.96 -11.06 11.06
CA ASP A 310 8.75 -11.80 11.43
C ASP A 310 7.57 -11.42 10.53
N LEU A 311 7.56 -10.18 10.02
CA LEU A 311 6.58 -9.73 9.01
C LEU A 311 6.82 -10.40 7.67
N ARG A 312 8.09 -10.52 7.23
CA ARG A 312 8.45 -11.20 5.98
C ARG A 312 7.98 -12.65 6.00
N LYS A 313 8.26 -13.38 7.07
CA LYS A 313 7.78 -14.77 7.24
C LYS A 313 6.25 -14.91 7.19
N GLN A 314 5.53 -13.95 7.77
CA GLN A 314 4.06 -13.96 7.73
C GLN A 314 3.49 -13.69 6.33
N SER A 315 4.17 -12.89 5.51
CA SER A 315 3.78 -12.64 4.12
C SER A 315 4.04 -13.86 3.23
N GLU A 316 5.14 -14.59 3.44
CA GLU A 316 5.46 -15.83 2.71
C GLU A 316 4.43 -16.93 2.97
N VAL A 317 3.99 -17.09 4.22
CA VAL A 317 2.96 -18.08 4.61
C VAL A 317 1.57 -17.75 4.02
N LYS A 318 1.28 -16.48 3.74
CA LYS A 318 -0.02 -16.06 3.13
C LYS A 318 -0.02 -16.17 1.61
N SER A 319 1.14 -16.28 0.99
CA SER A 319 1.31 -16.39 -0.47
C SER A 319 1.47 -17.84 -0.96
N THR A 320 1.51 -18.81 -0.03
CA THR A 320 1.46 -20.26 -0.26
C THR A 320 0.06 -20.80 0.01
#